data_9d27fd5aac4e4223baae9305a88e3b75
#
_entry.id   9d27fd5aac4e4223baae9305a88e3b75
#
_cell.length_a   1.000
_cell.length_b   1.000
_cell.length_c   1.000
_cell.angle_alpha   90.00
_cell.angle_beta   90.00
_cell.angle_gamma   90.00
#
_symmetry.space_group_name_H-M   'P 1'
#
loop_
_entity.id
_entity.type
_entity.pdbx_description
1 polymer ?
#
loop_
_entity_poly.entity_id
_entity_poly.type
_entity_poly.pdbx_seq_one_letter_code
_entity_poly.pdbx_strand_id
1 'polypeptide(L)'
;MSPAADTRADDLSAAELVRTRDRDRYWSALFAPDAARPALLALYAFNAELNHVLAVAREPLPGQIRLKWWRDAIESAATGEKTGNPIADALNAAVTAHNLPRERLIAMVDARVPELFGDSPADNAEFIALVEDSQGALFELAAAALGDRSDTTKAAAREAGLALGILETVRALPSSVARGRLPLPLALLEAKGVDFEAMGRGEVSPELRAALADLRADAAAALQRFREKQAHIAPHARAAFLPLALVEPYLQAMAAPSFHPLRDSVTLNPLGRFWRIWRAARRNKL
;
A
#
# COMPACT_ATOMS: atom_id res chain seq x y z
N MET A 1 -7.15 -18.60 -23.11
CA MET A 1 -6.22 -18.20 -22.04
C MET A 1 -6.47 -19.12 -20.85
N SER A 2 -5.47 -19.90 -20.47
CA SER A 2 -5.61 -21.12 -19.64
C SER A 2 -5.84 -20.79 -18.16
N PRO A 3 -6.75 -21.46 -17.46
CA PRO A 3 -6.98 -21.31 -16.01
C PRO A 3 -5.81 -21.81 -15.14
N ALA A 4 -4.76 -22.37 -15.74
CA ALA A 4 -3.62 -22.97 -15.03
C ALA A 4 -2.62 -21.96 -14.41
N ALA A 5 -2.74 -20.66 -14.70
CA ALA A 5 -1.84 -19.66 -14.14
C ALA A 5 -2.32 -19.14 -12.76
N ASP A 6 -3.61 -19.23 -12.48
CA ASP A 6 -4.20 -18.72 -11.22
C ASP A 6 -4.03 -19.73 -10.06
N THR A 7 -4.05 -21.03 -10.36
CA THR A 7 -3.91 -22.11 -9.36
C THR A 7 -2.52 -22.15 -8.71
N ARG A 8 -1.46 -21.66 -9.38
CA ARG A 8 -0.10 -21.62 -8.82
C ARG A 8 0.12 -20.49 -7.80
N ALA A 9 -0.71 -19.48 -7.80
CA ALA A 9 -0.61 -18.36 -6.84
C ALA A 9 -1.14 -18.75 -5.45
N ASP A 10 -2.11 -19.65 -5.40
CA ASP A 10 -2.75 -20.08 -4.15
C ASP A 10 -1.85 -21.01 -3.30
N ASP A 11 -0.79 -21.60 -3.90
CA ASP A 11 0.16 -22.49 -3.21
C ASP A 11 1.45 -21.79 -2.73
N LEU A 12 1.62 -20.50 -3.02
CA LEU A 12 2.84 -19.77 -2.64
C LEU A 12 2.85 -19.46 -1.13
N SER A 13 4.01 -19.64 -0.50
CA SER A 13 4.22 -19.15 0.87
C SER A 13 4.16 -17.62 0.92
N ALA A 14 3.82 -17.04 2.09
CA ALA A 14 3.79 -15.58 2.27
C ALA A 14 5.10 -14.91 1.84
N ALA A 15 6.25 -15.53 2.13
CA ALA A 15 7.55 -15.00 1.74
C ALA A 15 7.76 -14.98 0.21
N GLU A 16 7.35 -16.02 -0.49
CA GLU A 16 7.47 -16.12 -1.95
C GLU A 16 6.54 -15.14 -2.65
N LEU A 17 5.31 -15.00 -2.15
CA LEU A 17 4.34 -14.05 -2.67
C LEU A 17 4.85 -12.62 -2.53
N VAL A 18 5.34 -12.21 -1.35
CA VAL A 18 5.90 -10.87 -1.14
C VAL A 18 7.14 -10.66 -2.00
N ARG A 19 8.04 -11.65 -2.11
CA ARG A 19 9.23 -11.57 -2.95
C ARG A 19 8.91 -11.31 -4.43
N THR A 20 7.81 -11.84 -4.92
CA THR A 20 7.39 -11.70 -6.32
C THR A 20 6.56 -10.44 -6.56
N ARG A 21 5.61 -10.13 -5.68
CA ARG A 21 4.65 -9.03 -5.88
C ARG A 21 5.01 -7.72 -5.20
N ASP A 22 5.77 -7.77 -4.08
CA ASP A 22 6.19 -6.57 -3.32
C ASP A 22 7.64 -6.70 -2.83
N ARG A 23 8.55 -6.62 -3.78
CA ARG A 23 9.97 -6.83 -3.53
C ARG A 23 10.58 -5.82 -2.53
N ASP A 24 10.04 -4.60 -2.48
CA ASP A 24 10.55 -3.57 -1.57
C ASP A 24 10.21 -3.91 -0.11
N ARG A 25 8.99 -4.34 0.15
CA ARG A 25 8.59 -4.83 1.46
C ARG A 25 9.26 -6.15 1.82
N TYR A 26 9.51 -7.03 0.84
CA TYR A 26 10.30 -8.24 1.06
C TYR A 26 11.72 -7.90 1.56
N TRP A 27 12.43 -7.00 0.87
CA TRP A 27 13.76 -6.56 1.30
C TRP A 27 13.73 -5.89 2.67
N SER A 28 12.72 -5.08 2.94
CA SER A 28 12.54 -4.42 4.23
C SER A 28 12.36 -5.43 5.38
N ALA A 29 11.57 -6.50 5.14
CA ALA A 29 11.35 -7.56 6.12
C ALA A 29 12.62 -8.34 6.48
N LEU A 30 13.63 -8.40 5.60
CA LEU A 30 14.92 -9.06 5.90
C LEU A 30 15.72 -8.36 7.02
N PHE A 31 15.41 -7.10 7.32
CA PHE A 31 16.02 -6.35 8.42
C PHE A 31 15.20 -6.42 9.72
N ALA A 32 14.05 -7.10 9.71
CA ALA A 32 13.28 -7.34 10.92
C ALA A 32 13.90 -8.45 11.76
N PRO A 33 13.68 -8.45 13.10
CA PRO A 33 14.05 -9.57 13.97
C PRO A 33 13.49 -10.89 13.46
N ASP A 34 14.29 -11.96 13.52
CA ASP A 34 13.94 -13.26 12.93
C ASP A 34 12.59 -13.80 13.45
N ALA A 35 12.33 -13.62 14.74
CA ALA A 35 11.08 -14.09 15.37
C ALA A 35 9.81 -13.37 14.86
N ALA A 36 9.93 -12.11 14.45
CA ALA A 36 8.79 -11.30 13.98
C ALA A 36 8.67 -11.26 12.44
N ARG A 37 9.73 -11.66 11.72
CA ARG A 37 9.75 -11.65 10.24
C ARG A 37 8.61 -12.43 9.59
N PRO A 38 8.21 -13.63 10.06
CA PRO A 38 7.07 -14.35 9.49
C PRO A 38 5.77 -13.58 9.57
N ALA A 39 5.49 -12.90 10.69
CA ALA A 39 4.29 -12.09 10.87
C ALA A 39 4.29 -10.86 9.92
N LEU A 40 5.45 -10.21 9.78
CA LEU A 40 5.61 -9.08 8.86
C LEU A 40 5.37 -9.51 7.40
N LEU A 41 5.92 -10.66 6.99
CA LEU A 41 5.71 -11.20 5.65
C LEU A 41 4.24 -11.62 5.41
N ALA A 42 3.56 -12.16 6.42
CA ALA A 42 2.13 -12.48 6.32
C ALA A 42 1.26 -11.21 6.11
N LEU A 43 1.54 -10.13 6.83
CA LEU A 43 0.88 -8.82 6.62
C LEU A 43 1.14 -8.26 5.23
N TYR A 44 2.36 -8.34 4.74
CA TYR A 44 2.72 -7.86 3.41
C TYR A 44 2.13 -8.73 2.30
N ALA A 45 2.04 -10.04 2.50
CA ALA A 45 1.38 -10.96 1.58
C ALA A 45 -0.12 -10.65 1.50
N PHE A 46 -0.78 -10.45 2.63
CA PHE A 46 -2.18 -10.01 2.69
C PHE A 46 -2.41 -8.72 1.90
N ASN A 47 -1.61 -7.67 2.14
CA ASN A 47 -1.71 -6.43 1.37
C ASN A 47 -1.50 -6.65 -0.14
N ALA A 48 -0.56 -7.52 -0.52
CA ALA A 48 -0.31 -7.86 -1.91
C ALA A 48 -1.50 -8.60 -2.55
N GLU A 49 -2.21 -9.46 -1.79
CA GLU A 49 -3.45 -10.11 -2.23
C GLU A 49 -4.58 -9.10 -2.43
N LEU A 50 -4.79 -8.16 -1.50
CA LEU A 50 -5.80 -7.11 -1.66
C LEU A 50 -5.55 -6.26 -2.92
N ASN A 51 -4.29 -5.86 -3.15
CA ASN A 51 -3.91 -5.14 -4.36
C ASN A 51 -4.10 -5.98 -5.63
N HIS A 52 -3.87 -7.30 -5.53
CA HIS A 52 -4.09 -8.22 -6.65
C HIS A 52 -5.57 -8.32 -7.02
N VAL A 53 -6.48 -8.33 -6.05
CA VAL A 53 -7.93 -8.31 -6.32
C VAL A 53 -8.28 -7.13 -7.23
N LEU A 54 -7.81 -5.92 -6.90
CA LEU A 54 -8.02 -4.73 -7.71
C LEU A 54 -7.38 -4.83 -9.10
N ALA A 55 -6.21 -5.46 -9.18
CA ALA A 55 -5.45 -5.58 -10.43
C ALA A 55 -6.10 -6.54 -11.43
N VAL A 56 -6.76 -7.62 -10.96
CA VAL A 56 -7.32 -8.68 -11.84
C VAL A 56 -8.82 -8.56 -12.06
N ALA A 57 -9.54 -7.88 -11.15
CA ALA A 57 -10.98 -7.72 -11.26
C ALA A 57 -11.35 -6.85 -12.47
N ARG A 58 -11.96 -7.46 -13.49
CA ARG A 58 -12.53 -6.76 -14.67
C ARG A 58 -13.91 -6.24 -14.37
N GLU A 59 -14.66 -6.93 -13.52
CA GLU A 59 -15.99 -6.56 -13.03
C GLU A 59 -15.97 -6.47 -11.50
N PRO A 60 -16.78 -5.60 -10.89
CA PRO A 60 -16.77 -5.38 -9.44
C PRO A 60 -17.14 -6.63 -8.63
N LEU A 61 -18.18 -7.37 -9.06
CA LEU A 61 -18.78 -8.45 -8.27
C LEU A 61 -17.82 -9.59 -7.91
N PRO A 62 -17.02 -10.18 -8.84
CA PRO A 62 -16.01 -11.18 -8.47
C PRO A 62 -14.96 -10.65 -7.48
N GLY A 63 -14.56 -9.39 -7.64
CA GLY A 63 -13.63 -8.74 -6.71
C GLY A 63 -14.25 -8.56 -5.33
N GLN A 64 -15.51 -8.14 -5.25
CA GLN A 64 -16.26 -7.99 -3.99
C GLN A 64 -16.38 -9.31 -3.24
N ILE A 65 -16.67 -10.41 -3.94
CA ILE A 65 -16.72 -11.75 -3.34
C ILE A 65 -15.35 -12.11 -2.72
N ARG A 66 -14.26 -11.80 -3.41
CA ARG A 66 -12.90 -12.04 -2.91
C ARG A 66 -12.55 -11.16 -1.70
N LEU A 67 -12.90 -9.88 -1.72
CA LEU A 67 -12.73 -8.99 -0.56
C LEU A 67 -13.57 -9.44 0.62
N LYS A 68 -14.83 -9.83 0.39
CA LYS A 68 -15.70 -10.40 1.44
C LYS A 68 -15.10 -11.67 2.04
N TRP A 69 -14.57 -12.57 1.21
CA TRP A 69 -13.90 -13.77 1.69
C TRP A 69 -12.72 -13.44 2.63
N TRP A 70 -11.90 -12.43 2.27
CA TRP A 70 -10.81 -11.97 3.14
C TRP A 70 -11.32 -11.45 4.48
N ARG A 71 -12.42 -10.69 4.46
CA ARG A 71 -13.07 -10.21 5.68
C ARG A 71 -13.54 -11.38 6.54
N ASP A 72 -14.28 -12.31 5.96
CA ASP A 72 -14.79 -13.50 6.66
C ASP A 72 -13.63 -14.34 7.23
N ALA A 73 -12.52 -14.50 6.51
CA ALA A 73 -11.31 -15.21 6.95
C ALA A 73 -10.62 -14.53 8.15
N ILE A 74 -10.63 -13.20 8.22
CA ILE A 74 -10.09 -12.44 9.37
C ILE A 74 -11.03 -12.57 10.57
N GLU A 75 -12.33 -12.49 10.37
CA GLU A 75 -13.33 -12.62 11.43
C GLU A 75 -13.33 -14.04 12.04
N SER A 76 -13.24 -15.08 11.19
CA SER A 76 -13.20 -16.49 11.63
C SER A 76 -11.90 -16.89 12.33
N ALA A 77 -10.84 -16.08 12.24
CA ALA A 77 -9.58 -16.35 12.96
C ALA A 77 -9.74 -16.50 14.48
N ALA A 78 -10.86 -16.00 15.05
CA ALA A 78 -11.20 -16.16 16.47
C ALA A 78 -11.51 -17.62 16.83
N THR A 79 -11.99 -18.43 15.89
CA THR A 79 -12.37 -19.84 16.11
C THR A 79 -11.18 -20.80 16.03
N GLY A 80 -10.03 -20.33 15.52
CA GLY A 80 -8.83 -21.17 15.31
C GLY A 80 -8.94 -22.14 14.13
N GLU A 81 -10.00 -22.05 13.33
CA GLU A 81 -10.17 -22.87 12.14
C GLU A 81 -9.19 -22.44 11.02
N LYS A 82 -8.64 -23.44 10.33
CA LYS A 82 -7.82 -23.19 9.15
C LYS A 82 -8.71 -22.87 7.96
N THR A 83 -8.34 -21.84 7.21
CA THR A 83 -9.06 -21.44 5.99
C THR A 83 -8.72 -22.31 4.79
N GLY A 84 -7.59 -23.02 4.84
CA GLY A 84 -7.01 -23.77 3.72
C GLY A 84 -6.21 -22.88 2.73
N ASN A 85 -6.25 -21.56 2.90
CA ASN A 85 -5.41 -20.62 2.16
C ASN A 85 -4.14 -20.33 2.96
N PRO A 86 -2.93 -20.59 2.43
CA PRO A 86 -1.69 -20.46 3.18
C PRO A 86 -1.41 -19.03 3.64
N ILE A 87 -1.85 -18.02 2.88
CA ILE A 87 -1.64 -16.60 3.25
C ILE A 87 -2.60 -16.20 4.39
N ALA A 88 -3.87 -16.59 4.31
CA ALA A 88 -4.85 -16.30 5.35
C ALA A 88 -4.49 -17.04 6.66
N ASP A 89 -4.05 -18.30 6.57
CA ASP A 89 -3.62 -19.06 7.74
C ASP A 89 -2.36 -18.45 8.37
N ALA A 90 -1.39 -17.98 7.57
CA ALA A 90 -0.21 -17.28 8.07
C ALA A 90 -0.59 -15.92 8.70
N LEU A 91 -1.54 -15.18 8.11
CA LEU A 91 -2.05 -13.93 8.67
C LEU A 91 -2.73 -14.17 10.03
N ASN A 92 -3.60 -15.17 10.12
CA ASN A 92 -4.32 -15.53 11.34
C ASN A 92 -3.38 -15.97 12.45
N ALA A 93 -2.32 -16.73 12.11
CA ALA A 93 -1.25 -17.07 13.05
C ALA A 93 -0.52 -15.81 13.55
N ALA A 94 -0.21 -14.85 12.66
CA ALA A 94 0.41 -13.58 13.04
C ALA A 94 -0.50 -12.73 13.93
N VAL A 95 -1.81 -12.66 13.62
CA VAL A 95 -2.81 -11.95 14.44
C VAL A 95 -2.83 -12.51 15.85
N THR A 96 -2.86 -13.83 16.00
CA THR A 96 -2.90 -14.50 17.30
C THR A 96 -1.59 -14.32 18.07
N ALA A 97 -0.44 -14.61 17.42
CA ALA A 97 0.87 -14.56 18.07
C ALA A 97 1.26 -13.14 18.53
N HIS A 98 0.86 -12.14 17.77
CA HIS A 98 1.21 -10.74 18.05
C HIS A 98 0.01 -9.92 18.53
N ASN A 99 -1.16 -10.53 18.81
CA ASN A 99 -2.39 -9.84 19.22
C ASN A 99 -2.70 -8.61 18.36
N LEU A 100 -2.65 -8.75 17.03
CA LEU A 100 -2.87 -7.63 16.11
C LEU A 100 -4.36 -7.24 16.08
N PRO A 101 -4.68 -5.94 15.99
CA PRO A 101 -6.06 -5.46 15.93
C PRO A 101 -6.73 -5.88 14.61
N ARG A 102 -7.72 -6.77 14.69
CA ARG A 102 -8.45 -7.29 13.52
C ARG A 102 -9.21 -6.21 12.77
N GLU A 103 -9.75 -5.25 13.53
CA GLU A 103 -10.44 -4.09 12.97
C GLU A 103 -9.59 -3.29 11.97
N ARG A 104 -8.27 -3.22 12.18
CA ARG A 104 -7.36 -2.56 11.23
C ARG A 104 -7.14 -3.38 9.97
N LEU A 105 -7.15 -4.72 10.06
CA LEU A 105 -7.11 -5.60 8.88
C LEU A 105 -8.40 -5.52 8.08
N ILE A 106 -9.55 -5.45 8.76
CA ILE A 106 -10.86 -5.28 8.12
C ILE A 106 -10.93 -3.92 7.43
N ALA A 107 -10.46 -2.84 8.07
CA ALA A 107 -10.37 -1.52 7.45
C ALA A 107 -9.56 -1.55 6.15
N MET A 108 -8.44 -2.31 6.10
CA MET A 108 -7.65 -2.48 4.87
C MET A 108 -8.46 -3.17 3.76
N VAL A 109 -9.35 -4.10 4.07
CA VAL A 109 -10.24 -4.74 3.09
C VAL A 109 -11.29 -3.74 2.60
N ASP A 110 -11.96 -3.06 3.53
CA ASP A 110 -13.06 -2.15 3.25
C ASP A 110 -12.59 -0.95 2.43
N ALA A 111 -11.37 -0.44 2.68
CA ALA A 111 -10.75 0.64 1.90
C ALA A 111 -10.52 0.31 0.40
N ARG A 112 -10.60 -0.97 0.01
CA ARG A 112 -10.47 -1.39 -1.41
C ARG A 112 -11.81 -1.43 -2.15
N VAL A 113 -12.93 -1.41 -1.43
CA VAL A 113 -14.26 -1.56 -2.03
C VAL A 113 -14.63 -0.40 -2.96
N PRO A 114 -14.47 0.89 -2.57
CA PRO A 114 -14.81 2.00 -3.47
C PRO A 114 -14.06 1.92 -4.80
N GLU A 115 -12.74 1.71 -4.78
CA GLU A 115 -11.95 1.61 -6.00
C GLU A 115 -12.38 0.43 -6.89
N LEU A 116 -12.84 -0.67 -6.28
CA LEU A 116 -13.32 -1.83 -7.04
C LEU A 116 -14.57 -1.49 -7.87
N PHE A 117 -15.46 -0.65 -7.33
CA PHE A 117 -16.67 -0.18 -8.04
C PHE A 117 -16.39 0.99 -8.98
N GLY A 118 -15.16 1.51 -8.99
CA GLY A 118 -14.79 2.68 -9.79
C GLY A 118 -15.15 4.01 -9.11
N ASP A 119 -15.55 3.95 -7.84
CA ASP A 119 -15.87 5.15 -7.07
C ASP A 119 -14.57 5.93 -6.79
N SER A 120 -14.60 7.20 -7.13
CA SER A 120 -13.54 8.15 -6.82
C SER A 120 -13.83 8.80 -5.47
N PRO A 121 -12.80 9.07 -4.62
CA PRO A 121 -13.00 9.86 -3.41
C PRO A 121 -13.61 11.22 -3.76
N ALA A 122 -14.68 11.63 -3.05
CA ALA A 122 -15.33 12.89 -3.31
C ALA A 122 -14.40 14.08 -3.04
N ASP A 123 -13.63 14.00 -1.96
CA ASP A 123 -12.73 15.08 -1.54
C ASP A 123 -11.42 14.55 -0.94
N ASN A 124 -10.56 15.48 -0.53
CA ASN A 124 -9.28 15.15 0.11
C ASN A 124 -9.45 14.42 1.45
N ALA A 125 -10.52 14.68 2.20
CA ALA A 125 -10.72 14.05 3.50
C ALA A 125 -11.04 12.56 3.33
N GLU A 126 -11.92 12.21 2.39
CA GLU A 126 -12.23 10.82 2.03
C GLU A 126 -11.00 10.12 1.45
N PHE A 127 -10.26 10.78 0.55
CA PHE A 127 -9.02 10.23 -0.01
C PHE A 127 -7.99 9.90 1.08
N ILE A 128 -7.76 10.83 2.02
CA ILE A 128 -6.85 10.63 3.16
C ILE A 128 -7.33 9.47 4.03
N ALA A 129 -8.63 9.37 4.32
CA ALA A 129 -9.19 8.28 5.11
C ALA A 129 -8.94 6.91 4.45
N LEU A 130 -9.17 6.77 3.14
CA LEU A 130 -8.89 5.54 2.40
C LEU A 130 -7.39 5.17 2.44
N VAL A 131 -6.50 6.15 2.32
CA VAL A 131 -5.05 5.94 2.42
C VAL A 131 -4.65 5.54 3.84
N GLU A 132 -5.24 6.15 4.88
CA GLU A 132 -4.99 5.81 6.28
C GLU A 132 -5.48 4.40 6.62
N ASP A 133 -6.67 4.02 6.16
CA ASP A 133 -7.24 2.70 6.39
C ASP A 133 -6.57 1.60 5.56
N SER A 134 -5.83 1.95 4.53
CA SER A 134 -5.03 1.00 3.74
C SER A 134 -3.56 0.99 4.15
N GLN A 135 -2.77 1.96 3.71
CA GLN A 135 -1.33 1.99 3.94
C GLN A 135 -0.97 2.40 5.38
N GLY A 136 -1.74 3.32 5.98
CA GLY A 136 -1.58 3.69 7.38
C GLY A 136 -1.78 2.49 8.32
N ALA A 137 -2.87 1.75 8.10
CA ALA A 137 -3.15 0.51 8.84
C ALA A 137 -2.04 -0.53 8.65
N LEU A 138 -1.51 -0.70 7.44
CA LEU A 138 -0.42 -1.64 7.19
C LEU A 138 0.86 -1.27 7.96
N PHE A 139 1.24 0.00 8.01
CA PHE A 139 2.40 0.45 8.82
C PHE A 139 2.17 0.27 10.31
N GLU A 140 0.97 0.58 10.80
CA GLU A 140 0.59 0.38 12.21
C GLU A 140 0.67 -1.09 12.60
N LEU A 141 0.07 -1.98 11.80
CA LEU A 141 0.09 -3.43 12.02
C LEU A 141 1.51 -4.00 11.94
N ALA A 142 2.31 -3.54 10.98
CA ALA A 142 3.71 -3.94 10.84
C ALA A 142 4.55 -3.54 12.05
N ALA A 143 4.39 -2.32 12.56
CA ALA A 143 5.07 -1.86 13.78
C ALA A 143 4.60 -2.65 15.01
N ALA A 144 3.30 -2.93 15.12
CA ALA A 144 2.72 -3.73 16.19
C ALA A 144 3.23 -5.18 16.18
N ALA A 145 3.37 -5.80 15.00
CA ALA A 145 3.97 -7.13 14.84
C ALA A 145 5.44 -7.16 15.27
N LEU A 146 6.14 -6.04 15.10
CA LEU A 146 7.50 -5.85 15.58
C LEU A 146 7.60 -5.44 17.07
N GLY A 147 6.45 -5.30 17.77
CA GLY A 147 6.39 -5.06 19.22
C GLY A 147 6.28 -3.60 19.64
N ASP A 148 6.09 -2.65 18.71
CA ASP A 148 5.88 -1.24 19.05
C ASP A 148 4.44 -0.81 18.75
N ARG A 149 3.69 -0.48 19.80
CA ARG A 149 2.27 -0.07 19.78
C ARG A 149 2.04 1.29 20.41
N SER A 150 3.13 2.03 20.65
CA SER A 150 3.05 3.34 21.24
C SER A 150 2.23 4.29 20.36
N ASP A 151 1.53 5.25 20.99
CA ASP A 151 0.75 6.23 20.24
C ASP A 151 1.63 7.12 19.36
N THR A 152 2.88 7.33 19.73
CA THR A 152 3.88 8.01 18.88
C THR A 152 4.19 7.20 17.62
N THR A 153 4.32 5.89 17.72
CA THR A 153 4.54 5.01 16.56
C THR A 153 3.29 4.89 15.69
N LYS A 154 2.08 4.87 16.28
CA LYS A 154 0.83 4.97 15.49
C LYS A 154 0.75 6.28 14.72
N ALA A 155 1.08 7.41 15.37
CA ALA A 155 1.13 8.71 14.69
C ALA A 155 2.17 8.73 13.57
N ALA A 156 3.33 8.09 13.75
CA ALA A 156 4.33 7.94 12.70
C ALA A 156 3.84 7.02 11.57
N ALA A 157 3.13 5.93 11.89
CA ALA A 157 2.54 5.00 10.91
C ALA A 157 1.50 5.69 10.02
N ARG A 158 0.70 6.59 10.58
CA ARG A 158 -0.23 7.44 9.82
C ARG A 158 0.50 8.28 8.78
N GLU A 159 1.54 9.01 9.17
CA GLU A 159 2.33 9.84 8.25
C GLU A 159 3.06 8.98 7.20
N ALA A 160 3.58 7.81 7.60
CA ALA A 160 4.19 6.85 6.69
C ALA A 160 3.18 6.34 5.66
N GLY A 161 1.96 6.04 6.11
CA GLY A 161 0.84 5.63 5.28
C GLY A 161 0.47 6.68 4.26
N LEU A 162 0.33 7.94 4.68
CA LEU A 162 0.04 9.07 3.80
C LEU A 162 1.16 9.25 2.76
N ALA A 163 2.42 9.27 3.19
CA ALA A 163 3.55 9.46 2.28
C ALA A 163 3.62 8.38 1.19
N LEU A 164 3.51 7.10 1.58
CA LEU A 164 3.63 5.99 0.64
C LEU A 164 2.32 5.75 -0.11
N GLY A 165 1.16 5.87 0.52
CA GLY A 165 -0.12 5.61 -0.10
C GLY A 165 -0.47 6.61 -1.19
N ILE A 166 -0.28 7.92 -0.93
CA ILE A 166 -0.44 8.95 -1.98
C ILE A 166 0.52 8.67 -3.14
N LEU A 167 1.78 8.37 -2.85
CA LEU A 167 2.76 8.01 -3.88
C LEU A 167 2.28 6.80 -4.71
N GLU A 168 1.85 5.71 -4.04
CA GLU A 168 1.41 4.50 -4.72
C GLU A 168 0.16 4.76 -5.58
N THR A 169 -0.78 5.58 -5.12
CA THR A 169 -1.96 5.99 -5.89
C THR A 169 -1.56 6.72 -7.16
N VAL A 170 -0.70 7.73 -7.07
CA VAL A 170 -0.24 8.48 -8.26
C VAL A 170 0.56 7.59 -9.21
N ARG A 171 1.36 6.67 -8.67
CA ARG A 171 2.16 5.72 -9.48
C ARG A 171 1.28 4.68 -10.18
N ALA A 172 0.18 4.27 -9.55
CA ALA A 172 -0.76 3.31 -10.13
C ALA A 172 -1.75 3.92 -11.12
N LEU A 173 -1.81 5.25 -11.22
CA LEU A 173 -2.80 5.98 -12.03
C LEU A 173 -2.91 5.47 -13.48
N PRO A 174 -1.82 5.20 -14.24
CA PRO A 174 -1.93 4.66 -15.60
C PRO A 174 -2.74 3.36 -15.65
N SER A 175 -2.49 2.48 -14.70
CA SER A 175 -3.15 1.18 -14.64
C SER A 175 -4.59 1.27 -14.11
N SER A 176 -4.90 2.23 -13.25
CA SER A 176 -6.26 2.46 -12.73
C SER A 176 -7.14 3.09 -13.82
N VAL A 177 -6.65 4.13 -14.50
CA VAL A 177 -7.40 4.78 -15.60
C VAL A 177 -7.63 3.82 -16.76
N ALA A 178 -6.67 2.97 -17.11
CA ALA A 178 -6.85 1.94 -18.13
C ALA A 178 -7.96 0.92 -17.78
N ARG A 179 -8.37 0.84 -16.51
CA ARG A 179 -9.48 0.02 -16.01
C ARG A 179 -10.75 0.84 -15.75
N GLY A 180 -10.79 2.10 -16.16
CA GLY A 180 -11.93 3.00 -15.93
C GLY A 180 -12.06 3.45 -14.46
N ARG A 181 -10.97 3.41 -13.66
CA ARG A 181 -10.96 3.80 -12.26
C ARG A 181 -10.12 5.06 -12.06
N LEU A 182 -10.62 5.97 -11.23
CA LEU A 182 -9.92 7.22 -10.92
C LEU A 182 -9.77 7.37 -9.40
N PRO A 183 -8.72 6.80 -8.78
CA PRO A 183 -8.51 6.82 -7.33
C PRO A 183 -7.94 8.17 -6.84
N LEU A 184 -8.42 9.29 -7.38
CA LEU A 184 -8.00 10.65 -7.05
C LEU A 184 -9.20 11.45 -6.50
N PRO A 185 -8.97 12.39 -5.56
CA PRO A 185 -10.04 13.21 -5.01
C PRO A 185 -10.66 14.12 -6.05
N LEU A 186 -11.98 13.96 -6.31
CA LEU A 186 -12.70 14.70 -7.35
C LEU A 186 -12.66 16.20 -7.11
N ALA A 187 -12.91 16.65 -5.87
CA ALA A 187 -12.87 18.08 -5.52
C ALA A 187 -11.53 18.74 -5.85
N LEU A 188 -10.40 18.03 -5.72
CA LEU A 188 -9.09 18.57 -6.11
C LEU A 188 -9.02 18.75 -7.63
N LEU A 189 -9.47 17.77 -8.40
CA LEU A 189 -9.43 17.82 -9.87
C LEU A 189 -10.35 18.93 -10.39
N GLU A 190 -11.56 19.05 -9.84
CA GLU A 190 -12.52 20.10 -10.17
C GLU A 190 -11.99 21.49 -9.82
N ALA A 191 -11.40 21.66 -8.62
CA ALA A 191 -10.81 22.93 -8.19
C ALA A 191 -9.65 23.39 -9.09
N LYS A 192 -8.93 22.45 -9.73
CA LYS A 192 -7.91 22.74 -10.73
C LYS A 192 -8.48 22.95 -12.14
N GLY A 193 -9.74 22.63 -12.37
CA GLY A 193 -10.38 22.72 -13.70
C GLY A 193 -9.96 21.61 -14.65
N VAL A 194 -9.70 20.39 -14.13
CA VAL A 194 -9.34 19.25 -14.96
C VAL A 194 -10.50 18.84 -15.86
N ASP A 195 -10.23 18.76 -17.16
CA ASP A 195 -11.17 18.18 -18.13
C ASP A 195 -11.13 16.66 -18.07
N PHE A 196 -12.19 16.06 -17.50
CA PHE A 196 -12.31 14.59 -17.36
C PHE A 196 -12.46 13.87 -18.69
N GLU A 197 -13.07 14.50 -19.71
CA GLU A 197 -13.19 13.89 -21.04
C GLU A 197 -11.84 13.82 -21.74
N ALA A 198 -11.05 14.92 -21.69
CA ALA A 198 -9.68 14.96 -22.22
C ALA A 198 -8.81 13.94 -21.48
N MET A 199 -8.90 13.86 -20.17
CA MET A 199 -8.19 12.88 -19.36
C MET A 199 -8.58 11.44 -19.75
N GLY A 200 -9.88 11.17 -19.98
CA GLY A 200 -10.38 9.87 -20.45
C GLY A 200 -9.82 9.47 -21.82
N ARG A 201 -9.51 10.44 -22.68
CA ARG A 201 -8.79 10.22 -23.96
C ARG A 201 -7.28 10.04 -23.80
N GLY A 202 -6.77 10.12 -22.56
CA GLY A 202 -5.32 10.00 -22.26
C GLY A 202 -4.54 11.30 -22.43
N GLU A 203 -5.23 12.44 -22.52
CA GLU A 203 -4.61 13.76 -22.61
C GLU A 203 -4.18 14.25 -21.22
N VAL A 204 -2.99 14.81 -21.13
CA VAL A 204 -2.44 15.33 -19.86
C VAL A 204 -2.41 16.84 -19.92
N SER A 205 -3.42 17.47 -19.34
CA SER A 205 -3.52 18.92 -19.27
C SER A 205 -2.56 19.51 -18.21
N PRO A 206 -2.25 20.81 -18.29
CA PRO A 206 -1.53 21.53 -17.23
C PRO A 206 -2.24 21.45 -15.87
N GLU A 207 -3.56 21.46 -15.86
CA GLU A 207 -4.43 21.39 -14.67
C GLU A 207 -4.28 20.03 -13.99
N LEU A 208 -4.29 18.92 -14.75
CA LEU A 208 -4.03 17.58 -14.23
C LEU A 208 -2.60 17.49 -13.64
N ARG A 209 -1.61 18.05 -14.34
CA ARG A 209 -0.24 18.09 -13.81
C ARG A 209 -0.15 18.89 -12.51
N ALA A 210 -0.91 20.00 -12.39
CA ALA A 210 -0.97 20.79 -11.17
C ALA A 210 -1.62 20.01 -10.02
N ALA A 211 -2.74 19.34 -10.26
CA ALA A 211 -3.39 18.47 -9.24
C ALA A 211 -2.45 17.35 -8.75
N LEU A 212 -1.76 16.67 -9.68
CA LEU A 212 -0.79 15.64 -9.32
C LEU A 212 0.47 16.20 -8.63
N ALA A 213 0.83 17.47 -8.88
CA ALA A 213 1.91 18.14 -8.18
C ALA A 213 1.53 18.42 -6.71
N ASP A 214 0.29 18.84 -6.45
CA ASP A 214 -0.22 19.03 -5.08
C ASP A 214 -0.19 17.70 -4.31
N LEU A 215 -0.68 16.61 -4.88
CA LEU A 215 -0.62 15.29 -4.24
C LEU A 215 0.83 14.84 -3.96
N ARG A 216 1.77 15.09 -4.88
CA ARG A 216 3.18 14.80 -4.61
C ARG A 216 3.76 15.66 -3.49
N ALA A 217 3.34 16.92 -3.41
CA ALA A 217 3.73 17.82 -2.31
C ALA A 217 3.17 17.32 -0.97
N ASP A 218 1.93 16.86 -0.94
CA ASP A 218 1.30 16.27 0.26
C ASP A 218 2.04 15.01 0.72
N ALA A 219 2.42 14.12 -0.21
CA ALA A 219 3.23 12.94 0.10
C ALA A 219 4.61 13.31 0.66
N ALA A 220 5.26 14.33 0.09
CA ALA A 220 6.55 14.83 0.58
C ALA A 220 6.42 15.46 1.98
N ALA A 221 5.36 16.23 2.22
CA ALA A 221 5.06 16.82 3.52
C ALA A 221 4.79 15.74 4.59
N ALA A 222 4.02 14.71 4.24
CA ALA A 222 3.78 13.57 5.13
C ALA A 222 5.09 12.83 5.46
N LEU A 223 5.96 12.60 4.48
CA LEU A 223 7.29 12.02 4.72
C LEU A 223 8.12 12.86 5.67
N GLN A 224 8.07 14.19 5.56
CA GLN A 224 8.77 15.09 6.46
C GLN A 224 8.22 15.00 7.89
N ARG A 225 6.89 15.01 8.07
CA ARG A 225 6.25 14.80 9.39
C ARG A 225 6.57 13.44 10.00
N PHE A 226 6.69 12.40 9.16
CA PHE A 226 7.21 11.11 9.61
C PHE A 226 8.64 11.22 10.14
N ARG A 227 9.54 11.89 9.41
CA ARG A 227 10.95 12.09 9.80
C ARG A 227 11.09 12.78 11.15
N GLU A 228 10.19 13.69 11.49
CA GLU A 228 10.16 14.35 12.80
C GLU A 228 9.80 13.37 13.94
N LYS A 229 8.99 12.34 13.63
CA LYS A 229 8.50 11.34 14.60
C LYS A 229 9.40 10.09 14.69
N GLN A 230 10.22 9.81 13.67
CA GLN A 230 10.97 8.54 13.56
C GLN A 230 11.93 8.27 14.74
N ALA A 231 12.41 9.30 15.43
CA ALA A 231 13.32 9.14 16.57
C ALA A 231 12.66 8.39 17.74
N HIS A 232 11.33 8.47 17.85
CA HIS A 232 10.55 7.86 18.92
C HIS A 232 10.13 6.40 18.60
N ILE A 233 10.36 5.93 17.38
CA ILE A 233 10.06 4.55 16.98
C ILE A 233 11.13 3.62 17.58
N ALA A 234 10.66 2.58 18.25
CA ALA A 234 11.55 1.58 18.84
C ALA A 234 12.48 0.98 17.78
N PRO A 235 13.79 0.77 18.07
CA PRO A 235 14.76 0.29 17.08
C PRO A 235 14.33 -0.99 16.34
N HIS A 236 13.70 -1.93 17.05
CA HIS A 236 13.22 -3.19 16.49
C HIS A 236 12.01 -3.02 15.53
N ALA A 237 11.25 -1.93 15.67
CA ALA A 237 10.08 -1.65 14.80
C ALA A 237 10.45 -0.88 13.53
N ARG A 238 11.66 -0.33 13.42
CA ARG A 238 12.08 0.51 12.28
C ARG A 238 12.05 -0.22 10.94
N ALA A 239 12.21 -1.54 10.94
CA ALA A 239 12.13 -2.34 9.72
C ALA A 239 10.78 -2.20 8.99
N ALA A 240 9.68 -1.94 9.71
CA ALA A 240 8.37 -1.68 9.13
C ALA A 240 8.36 -0.46 8.19
N PHE A 241 9.18 0.55 8.49
CA PHE A 241 9.18 1.84 7.81
C PHE A 241 10.22 1.97 6.69
N LEU A 242 11.06 0.98 6.48
CA LEU A 242 12.13 1.01 5.45
C LEU A 242 11.63 1.26 4.02
N PRO A 243 10.40 0.87 3.61
CA PRO A 243 9.87 1.23 2.29
C PRO A 243 9.83 2.73 2.02
N LEU A 244 9.75 3.57 3.06
CA LEU A 244 9.75 5.03 2.93
C LEU A 244 11.06 5.60 2.34
N ALA A 245 12.16 4.86 2.39
CA ALA A 245 13.43 5.24 1.73
C ALA A 245 13.31 5.41 0.21
N LEU A 246 12.20 4.93 -0.36
CA LEU A 246 11.93 4.98 -1.82
C LEU A 246 10.94 6.09 -2.19
N VAL A 247 10.25 6.72 -1.22
CA VAL A 247 9.22 7.73 -1.51
C VAL A 247 9.83 8.91 -2.29
N GLU A 248 10.86 9.54 -1.74
CA GLU A 248 11.46 10.73 -2.34
C GLU A 248 12.03 10.48 -3.75
N PRO A 249 12.79 9.39 -4.02
CA PRO A 249 13.24 9.07 -5.37
C PRO A 249 12.10 8.85 -6.38
N TYR A 250 10.99 8.24 -5.96
CA TYR A 250 9.84 8.07 -6.84
C TYR A 250 9.13 9.40 -7.11
N LEU A 251 8.93 10.24 -6.08
CA LEU A 251 8.34 11.58 -6.24
C LEU A 251 9.16 12.43 -7.22
N GLN A 252 10.50 12.38 -7.12
CA GLN A 252 11.40 13.08 -8.04
C GLN A 252 11.26 12.55 -9.47
N ALA A 253 11.21 11.23 -9.65
CA ALA A 253 11.05 10.63 -11.00
C ALA A 253 9.71 11.01 -11.64
N MET A 254 8.62 11.07 -10.84
CA MET A 254 7.31 11.50 -11.33
C MET A 254 7.16 13.02 -11.50
N ALA A 255 8.09 13.83 -10.99
CA ALA A 255 8.16 15.26 -11.24
C ALA A 255 8.86 15.63 -12.55
N ALA A 256 9.53 14.67 -13.21
CA ALA A 256 10.25 14.92 -14.46
C ALA A 256 9.31 15.42 -15.57
N PRO A 257 9.69 16.44 -16.35
CA PRO A 257 8.84 16.97 -17.42
C PRO A 257 8.47 15.92 -18.50
N SER A 258 9.34 14.93 -18.69
CA SER A 258 9.13 13.81 -19.64
C SER A 258 8.16 12.76 -19.11
N PHE A 259 7.82 12.76 -17.82
CA PHE A 259 6.91 11.78 -17.24
C PHE A 259 5.47 12.01 -17.71
N HIS A 260 4.83 10.96 -18.21
CA HIS A 260 3.43 10.97 -18.65
C HIS A 260 2.55 10.24 -17.64
N PRO A 261 1.81 10.95 -16.75
CA PRO A 261 1.14 10.36 -15.60
C PRO A 261 0.00 9.38 -15.91
N LEU A 262 -0.53 9.39 -17.14
CA LEU A 262 -1.60 8.46 -17.57
C LEU A 262 -1.07 7.27 -18.36
N ARG A 263 0.26 7.19 -18.59
CA ARG A 263 0.85 6.20 -19.50
C ARG A 263 2.08 5.51 -18.93
N ASP A 264 2.94 6.29 -18.26
CA ASP A 264 4.25 5.79 -17.84
C ASP A 264 4.18 5.13 -16.47
N SER A 265 4.73 3.92 -16.36
CA SER A 265 4.97 3.26 -15.09
C SER A 265 6.38 3.60 -14.60
N VAL A 266 6.48 4.36 -13.53
CA VAL A 266 7.79 4.69 -12.94
C VAL A 266 8.36 3.48 -12.20
N THR A 267 9.53 3.04 -12.67
CA THR A 267 10.32 1.98 -12.03
C THR A 267 11.74 2.49 -11.76
N LEU A 268 12.15 2.40 -10.49
CA LEU A 268 13.54 2.67 -10.13
C LEU A 268 14.39 1.40 -10.35
N ASN A 269 15.68 1.60 -10.64
CA ASN A 269 16.62 0.49 -10.78
C ASN A 269 16.59 -0.42 -9.53
N PRO A 270 16.41 -1.75 -9.67
CA PRO A 270 16.29 -2.68 -8.55
C PRO A 270 17.49 -2.62 -7.57
N LEU A 271 18.71 -2.52 -8.08
CA LEU A 271 19.91 -2.41 -7.22
C LEU A 271 19.92 -1.10 -6.45
N GLY A 272 19.48 0.01 -7.09
CA GLY A 272 19.37 1.31 -6.44
C GLY A 272 18.29 1.32 -5.35
N ARG A 273 17.16 0.60 -5.55
CA ARG A 273 16.10 0.42 -4.56
C ARG A 273 16.61 -0.35 -3.35
N PHE A 274 17.21 -1.53 -3.59
CA PHE A 274 17.79 -2.34 -2.52
C PHE A 274 18.86 -1.56 -1.73
N TRP A 275 19.76 -0.84 -2.40
CA TRP A 275 20.81 -0.07 -1.74
C TRP A 275 20.24 1.05 -0.84
N ARG A 276 19.15 1.72 -1.27
CA ARG A 276 18.49 2.73 -0.43
C ARG A 276 17.88 2.14 0.83
N ILE A 277 17.15 1.03 0.69
CA ILE A 277 16.56 0.29 1.82
C ILE A 277 17.67 -0.18 2.77
N TRP A 278 18.73 -0.79 2.24
CA TRP A 278 19.88 -1.25 3.02
C TRP A 278 20.57 -0.11 3.76
N ARG A 279 20.79 1.02 3.08
CA ARG A 279 21.42 2.20 3.67
C ARG A 279 20.54 2.79 4.79
N ALA A 280 19.23 2.88 4.60
CA ALA A 280 18.28 3.33 5.62
C ALA A 280 18.31 2.41 6.85
N ALA A 281 18.29 1.10 6.65
CA ALA A 281 18.40 0.11 7.72
C ALA A 281 19.72 0.25 8.52
N ARG A 282 20.86 0.47 7.83
CA ARG A 282 22.17 0.63 8.47
C ARG A 282 22.33 1.95 9.22
N ARG A 283 21.73 3.01 8.71
CA ARG A 283 21.83 4.34 9.33
C ARG A 283 20.81 4.59 10.42
N ASN A 284 19.82 3.70 10.57
CA ASN A 284 18.68 3.89 11.46
C ASN A 284 17.97 5.24 11.24
N LYS A 285 17.98 5.75 10.00
CA LYS A 285 17.44 7.06 9.62
C LYS A 285 16.89 7.00 8.19
N LEU A 286 15.65 7.47 8.04
CA LEU A 286 14.90 7.57 6.77
C LEU A 286 14.89 9.00 6.24
#